data_cf869c15b7eaa46b7d81d8027d073754
#
_entry.id   cf869c15b7eaa46b7d81d8027d073754
#
_cell.length_a   1.000
_cell.length_b   1.000
_cell.length_c   1.000
_cell.angle_alpha   90.00
_cell.angle_beta   90.00
_cell.angle_gamma   90.00
#
_symmetry.space_group_name_H-M   'P 1'
#
loop_
_entity.id
_entity.type
_entity.pdbx_description
1 polymer ?
#
loop_
_entity_poly.entity_id
_entity_poly.type
_entity_poly.pdbx_seq_one_letter_code
_entity_poly.pdbx_strand_id
1 'polypeptide(L)'
;IHTARSRNDQVITDLKMWMKSSTKKINKNLDNLISTFLKISEKNIETIMPGFTHLKNAQPISLGHYFMAYVEMFTRDKKRFLNNLDNLNESPLGVSALAGTSFNIDRSKTAKILGFTKCTSNSIDTVSDRDFVIDFLYCSSVCSMHISRIAEELIIWNSDGFKLINLSDNIVTGSSIMPQKKNPDLLEYLRGKTGLIYGNLLSMLTILKALPLSYFKDLQDDKEIVFKTNDTLNNCIKILNEILKNISPNKKRMLTLANSGYTTATDLADYLVRNYSLSFRNAYNKTAEIVNYAEKKKKKLNELTLAELKKIEPKLTNDVLKVFDLKNSVNSKKSFGGTAFDNIKKMIRKHKKSND
;
A
#
# COMPACT_ATOMS: atom_id res chain seq x y z
N ILE A 1 35.99 -3.16 -32.06
CA ILE A 1 34.89 -3.20 -31.08
C ILE A 1 34.06 -1.89 -31.07
N HIS A 2 34.54 -0.80 -31.67
CA HIS A 2 33.80 0.46 -31.77
C HIS A 2 33.06 0.69 -33.10
N THR A 3 33.15 -0.24 -34.06
CA THR A 3 32.47 -0.12 -35.35
C THR A 3 30.96 -0.01 -35.17
N ALA A 4 30.35 1.00 -35.76
CA ALA A 4 28.90 1.27 -35.74
C ALA A 4 28.31 1.49 -34.33
N ARG A 5 29.12 1.89 -33.33
CA ARG A 5 28.70 2.13 -31.95
C ARG A 5 29.17 3.49 -31.47
N SER A 6 28.32 4.17 -30.71
CA SER A 6 28.69 5.34 -29.90
C SER A 6 28.58 5.01 -28.40
N ARG A 7 29.19 5.82 -27.55
CA ARG A 7 28.93 5.78 -26.14
C ARG A 7 27.47 6.13 -25.81
N ASN A 8 26.82 6.96 -26.64
CA ASN A 8 25.45 7.39 -26.42
C ASN A 8 24.45 6.22 -26.45
N ASP A 9 24.44 5.42 -27.53
CA ASP A 9 23.54 4.26 -27.67
C ASP A 9 23.91 3.12 -26.72
N GLN A 10 25.21 2.92 -26.45
CA GLN A 10 25.65 1.90 -25.50
C GLN A 10 25.15 2.18 -24.09
N VAL A 11 25.34 3.39 -23.57
CA VAL A 11 24.98 3.73 -22.18
C VAL A 11 23.49 3.55 -21.93
N ILE A 12 22.65 3.92 -22.88
CA ILE A 12 21.20 3.72 -22.75
C ILE A 12 20.83 2.24 -22.79
N THR A 13 21.50 1.45 -23.66
CA THR A 13 21.32 0.00 -23.72
C THR A 13 21.64 -0.65 -22.38
N ASP A 14 22.80 -0.31 -21.81
CA ASP A 14 23.24 -0.82 -20.53
C ASP A 14 22.26 -0.43 -19.41
N LEU A 15 21.80 0.83 -19.39
CA LEU A 15 20.84 1.32 -18.41
C LEU A 15 19.49 0.60 -18.53
N LYS A 16 18.95 0.44 -19.76
CA LYS A 16 17.69 -0.31 -19.96
C LYS A 16 17.81 -1.77 -19.50
N MET A 17 18.92 -2.45 -19.80
CA MET A 17 19.16 -3.83 -19.37
C MET A 17 19.26 -3.92 -17.84
N TRP A 18 19.98 -3.01 -17.20
CA TRP A 18 20.07 -2.95 -15.75
C TRP A 18 18.69 -2.68 -15.10
N MET A 19 17.92 -1.74 -15.65
CA MET A 19 16.58 -1.43 -15.15
C MET A 19 15.60 -2.61 -15.29
N LYS A 20 15.67 -3.36 -16.40
CA LYS A 20 14.90 -4.61 -16.56
C LYS A 20 15.21 -5.61 -15.42
N SER A 21 16.49 -5.81 -15.12
CA SER A 21 16.92 -6.69 -14.01
C SER A 21 16.44 -6.16 -12.65
N SER A 22 16.61 -4.86 -12.39
CA SER A 22 16.22 -4.20 -11.15
C SER A 22 14.71 -4.25 -10.92
N THR A 23 13.92 -3.99 -11.96
CA THR A 23 12.45 -4.08 -11.91
C THR A 23 11.97 -5.51 -11.58
N LYS A 24 12.58 -6.54 -12.17
CA LYS A 24 12.30 -7.94 -11.81
C LYS A 24 12.59 -8.23 -10.34
N LYS A 25 13.70 -7.69 -9.80
CA LYS A 25 14.06 -7.84 -8.38
C LYS A 25 13.06 -7.13 -7.45
N ILE A 26 12.63 -5.92 -7.80
CA ILE A 26 11.60 -5.19 -7.07
C ILE A 26 10.30 -6.00 -7.03
N ASN A 27 9.84 -6.51 -8.19
CA ASN A 27 8.62 -7.32 -8.27
C ASN A 27 8.70 -8.57 -7.39
N LYS A 28 9.85 -9.26 -7.38
CA LYS A 28 10.07 -10.40 -6.47
C LYS A 28 9.98 -10.01 -4.99
N ASN A 29 10.53 -8.85 -4.63
CA ASN A 29 10.44 -8.34 -3.26
C ASN A 29 8.99 -7.96 -2.90
N LEU A 30 8.23 -7.40 -3.84
CA LEU A 30 6.81 -7.10 -3.66
C LEU A 30 5.98 -8.38 -3.51
N ASP A 31 6.28 -9.45 -4.26
CA ASP A 31 5.63 -10.76 -4.08
C ASP A 31 5.83 -11.30 -2.66
N ASN A 32 7.05 -11.21 -2.14
CA ASN A 32 7.34 -11.60 -0.76
C ASN A 32 6.57 -10.76 0.26
N LEU A 33 6.49 -9.45 0.05
CA LEU A 33 5.75 -8.52 0.91
C LEU A 33 4.24 -8.82 0.88
N ILE A 34 3.65 -9.00 -0.31
CA ILE A 34 2.25 -9.38 -0.50
C ILE A 34 1.96 -10.71 0.20
N SER A 35 2.83 -11.71 0.04
CA SER A 35 2.70 -13.01 0.72
C SER A 35 2.68 -12.86 2.24
N THR A 36 3.50 -11.96 2.79
CA THR A 36 3.51 -11.69 4.24
C THR A 36 2.21 -11.03 4.69
N PHE A 37 1.70 -10.05 3.97
CA PHE A 37 0.38 -9.45 4.25
C PHE A 37 -0.75 -10.47 4.18
N LEU A 38 -0.75 -11.36 3.20
CA LEU A 38 -1.74 -12.45 3.08
C LEU A 38 -1.71 -13.38 4.29
N LYS A 39 -0.51 -13.78 4.75
CA LYS A 39 -0.35 -14.64 5.94
C LYS A 39 -0.85 -13.97 7.22
N ILE A 40 -0.57 -12.68 7.39
CA ILE A 40 -1.06 -11.91 8.55
C ILE A 40 -2.57 -11.73 8.48
N SER A 41 -3.12 -11.43 7.30
CA SER A 41 -4.57 -11.32 7.09
C SER A 41 -5.28 -12.62 7.42
N GLU A 42 -4.75 -13.75 6.96
CA GLU A 42 -5.32 -15.08 7.22
C GLU A 42 -5.37 -15.44 8.70
N LYS A 43 -4.30 -15.13 9.45
CA LYS A 43 -4.22 -15.34 10.90
C LYS A 43 -5.16 -14.43 11.71
N ASN A 44 -5.66 -13.35 11.12
CA ASN A 44 -6.41 -12.31 11.80
C ASN A 44 -7.79 -12.05 11.18
N ILE A 45 -8.37 -13.01 10.47
CA ILE A 45 -9.70 -12.87 9.85
C ILE A 45 -10.75 -12.51 10.91
N GLU A 46 -10.71 -13.14 12.08
CA GLU A 46 -11.68 -12.92 13.17
C GLU A 46 -11.19 -11.93 14.26
N THR A 47 -10.01 -11.34 14.09
CA THR A 47 -9.52 -10.31 15.01
C THR A 47 -10.25 -9.01 14.75
N ILE A 48 -11.15 -8.62 15.65
CA ILE A 48 -11.97 -7.40 15.54
C ILE A 48 -11.18 -6.21 16.07
N MET A 49 -11.21 -5.11 15.31
CA MET A 49 -10.62 -3.83 15.67
C MET A 49 -11.55 -2.68 15.26
N PRO A 50 -11.36 -1.47 15.80
CA PRO A 50 -12.05 -0.32 15.25
C PRO A 50 -11.49 0.04 13.88
N GLY A 51 -12.36 0.31 12.91
CA GLY A 51 -12.01 1.08 11.74
C GLY A 51 -11.96 2.56 12.11
N PHE A 52 -11.00 3.29 11.57
CA PHE A 52 -10.81 4.70 11.87
C PHE A 52 -11.13 5.59 10.68
N THR A 53 -11.80 6.71 10.97
CA THR A 53 -11.84 7.89 10.10
C THR A 53 -11.47 9.10 10.94
N HIS A 54 -10.63 9.99 10.45
CA HIS A 54 -10.13 11.15 11.22
C HIS A 54 -9.49 10.76 12.56
N LEU A 55 -8.89 9.58 12.67
CA LEU A 55 -8.38 8.96 13.90
C LEU A 55 -9.45 8.77 15.00
N LYS A 56 -10.73 8.83 14.65
CA LYS A 56 -11.87 8.50 15.53
C LYS A 56 -12.38 7.11 15.21
N ASN A 57 -12.82 6.38 16.24
CA ASN A 57 -13.50 5.10 16.06
C ASN A 57 -14.75 5.29 15.19
N ALA A 58 -14.84 4.57 14.09
CA ALA A 58 -15.96 4.65 13.16
C ALA A 58 -16.83 3.39 13.26
N GLN A 59 -16.44 2.33 12.57
CA GLN A 59 -17.17 1.06 12.57
C GLN A 59 -16.22 -0.08 12.89
N PRO A 60 -16.69 -1.21 13.47
CA PRO A 60 -15.84 -2.36 13.69
C PRO A 60 -15.49 -3.03 12.36
N ILE A 61 -14.23 -3.43 12.24
CA ILE A 61 -13.70 -4.16 11.08
C ILE A 61 -12.87 -5.36 11.56
N SER A 62 -12.52 -6.25 10.63
CA SER A 62 -11.50 -7.25 10.87
C SER A 62 -10.10 -6.70 10.59
N LEU A 63 -9.12 -7.04 11.43
CA LEU A 63 -7.69 -6.76 11.18
C LEU A 63 -7.22 -7.44 9.89
N GLY A 64 -7.73 -8.65 9.60
CA GLY A 64 -7.46 -9.32 8.32
C GLY A 64 -7.94 -8.49 7.12
N HIS A 65 -9.13 -7.88 7.22
CA HIS A 65 -9.64 -6.98 6.19
C HIS A 65 -8.75 -5.75 6.00
N TYR A 66 -8.30 -5.16 7.09
CA TYR A 66 -7.40 -4.00 7.05
C TYR A 66 -6.11 -4.30 6.28
N PHE A 67 -5.45 -5.42 6.57
CA PHE A 67 -4.22 -5.79 5.87
C PHE A 67 -4.46 -6.18 4.39
N MET A 68 -5.65 -6.69 4.04
CA MET A 68 -6.00 -6.91 2.64
C MET A 68 -6.03 -5.61 1.82
N ALA A 69 -6.29 -4.44 2.43
CA ALA A 69 -6.19 -3.16 1.72
C ALA A 69 -4.75 -2.91 1.22
N TYR A 70 -3.74 -3.27 2.00
CA TYR A 70 -2.34 -3.17 1.57
C TYR A 70 -1.94 -4.23 0.54
N VAL A 71 -2.53 -5.43 0.59
CA VAL A 71 -2.40 -6.41 -0.50
C VAL A 71 -2.86 -5.81 -1.83
N GLU A 72 -4.01 -5.14 -1.86
CA GLU A 72 -4.52 -4.46 -3.06
C GLU A 72 -3.59 -3.32 -3.52
N MET A 73 -3.05 -2.53 -2.59
CA MET A 73 -2.12 -1.43 -2.92
C MET A 73 -0.84 -1.95 -3.57
N PHE A 74 -0.15 -2.91 -2.94
CA PHE A 74 1.11 -3.45 -3.45
C PHE A 74 0.93 -4.32 -4.70
N THR A 75 -0.22 -4.94 -4.90
CA THR A 75 -0.57 -5.61 -6.15
C THR A 75 -0.67 -4.60 -7.30
N ARG A 76 -1.25 -3.42 -7.06
CA ARG A 76 -1.26 -2.34 -8.07
C ARG A 76 0.15 -1.80 -8.33
N ASP A 77 1.01 -1.71 -7.31
CA ASP A 77 2.40 -1.29 -7.49
C ASP A 77 3.18 -2.29 -8.34
N LYS A 78 3.07 -3.58 -8.05
CA LYS A 78 3.65 -4.65 -8.87
C LYS A 78 3.22 -4.51 -10.33
N LYS A 79 1.93 -4.28 -10.59
CA LYS A 79 1.41 -4.08 -11.95
C LYS A 79 2.02 -2.86 -12.63
N ARG A 80 2.23 -1.73 -11.90
CA ARG A 80 2.91 -0.54 -12.46
C ARG A 80 4.33 -0.87 -12.91
N PHE A 81 5.10 -1.57 -12.09
CA PHE A 81 6.45 -1.99 -12.45
C PHE A 81 6.48 -3.00 -13.61
N LEU A 82 5.50 -3.90 -13.71
CA LEU A 82 5.38 -4.81 -14.85
C LEU A 82 5.07 -4.05 -16.15
N ASN A 83 4.15 -3.08 -16.10
CA ASN A 83 3.84 -2.25 -17.27
C ASN A 83 5.07 -1.44 -17.72
N ASN A 84 5.90 -0.96 -16.78
CA ASN A 84 7.14 -0.26 -17.15
C ASN A 84 8.17 -1.17 -17.84
N LEU A 85 8.14 -2.49 -17.63
CA LEU A 85 9.01 -3.42 -18.38
C LEU A 85 8.74 -3.40 -19.87
N ASP A 86 7.52 -3.13 -20.32
CA ASP A 86 7.18 -3.05 -21.74
C ASP A 86 7.85 -1.84 -22.39
N ASN A 87 7.92 -0.69 -21.70
CA ASN A 87 8.61 0.52 -22.17
C ASN A 87 10.14 0.34 -22.22
N LEU A 88 10.69 -0.58 -21.43
CA LEU A 88 12.10 -0.94 -21.45
C LEU A 88 12.48 -1.92 -22.58
N ASN A 89 11.52 -2.41 -23.36
CA ASN A 89 11.72 -3.57 -24.24
C ASN A 89 12.14 -3.22 -25.67
N GLU A 90 12.56 -1.98 -25.92
CA GLU A 90 13.10 -1.53 -27.21
C GLU A 90 14.60 -1.28 -27.12
N SER A 91 15.38 -1.91 -28.00
CA SER A 91 16.84 -1.81 -28.04
C SER A 91 17.31 -0.48 -28.64
N PRO A 92 18.11 0.31 -27.94
CA PRO A 92 18.74 1.51 -28.48
C PRO A 92 19.95 1.20 -29.36
N LEU A 93 20.61 0.06 -29.16
CA LEU A 93 21.93 -0.20 -29.72
C LEU A 93 21.92 -0.22 -31.28
N GLY A 94 22.94 0.43 -31.87
CA GLY A 94 23.13 0.57 -33.30
C GLY A 94 22.56 1.86 -33.89
N VAL A 95 22.05 2.79 -33.07
CA VAL A 95 21.73 4.16 -33.53
C VAL A 95 22.96 5.09 -33.51
N SER A 96 24.10 4.61 -33.01
CA SER A 96 25.35 5.35 -32.89
C SER A 96 25.17 6.66 -32.07
N ALA A 97 25.80 7.76 -32.47
CA ALA A 97 25.77 9.00 -31.70
C ALA A 97 24.40 9.69 -31.72
N LEU A 98 23.74 9.77 -32.88
CA LEU A 98 22.41 10.36 -33.08
C LEU A 98 21.83 10.18 -34.49
N ALA A 99 22.65 9.87 -35.50
CA ALA A 99 22.25 9.88 -36.91
C ALA A 99 22.14 8.46 -37.51
N GLY A 100 22.36 7.42 -36.72
CA GLY A 100 22.50 6.05 -37.22
C GLY A 100 23.94 5.79 -37.70
N THR A 101 24.09 4.77 -38.56
CA THR A 101 25.39 4.35 -39.08
C THR A 101 25.29 3.94 -40.57
N SER A 102 26.38 4.14 -41.34
CA SER A 102 26.50 3.69 -42.69
C SER A 102 26.95 2.22 -42.82
N PHE A 103 27.32 1.59 -41.72
CA PHE A 103 27.69 0.17 -41.70
C PHE A 103 26.45 -0.71 -41.81
N ASN A 104 26.59 -1.80 -42.57
CA ASN A 104 25.53 -2.80 -42.72
C ASN A 104 25.45 -3.68 -41.46
N ILE A 105 24.71 -3.20 -40.44
CA ILE A 105 24.46 -3.93 -39.19
C ILE A 105 23.02 -4.40 -39.10
N ASP A 106 22.82 -5.54 -38.42
CA ASP A 106 21.48 -6.05 -38.10
C ASP A 106 21.12 -5.72 -36.64
N ARG A 107 20.44 -4.59 -36.46
CA ARG A 107 19.95 -4.12 -35.13
C ARG A 107 18.93 -5.09 -34.54
N SER A 108 18.10 -5.74 -35.35
CA SER A 108 17.07 -6.67 -34.88
C SER A 108 17.68 -7.91 -34.27
N LYS A 109 18.73 -8.45 -34.91
CA LYS A 109 19.51 -9.58 -34.38
C LYS A 109 20.17 -9.22 -33.04
N THR A 110 20.79 -8.06 -32.93
CA THR A 110 21.42 -7.57 -31.71
C THR A 110 20.38 -7.37 -30.59
N ALA A 111 19.23 -6.76 -30.90
CA ALA A 111 18.14 -6.58 -29.95
C ALA A 111 17.67 -7.93 -29.38
N LYS A 112 17.44 -8.92 -30.23
CA LYS A 112 17.03 -10.27 -29.82
C LYS A 112 18.05 -10.96 -28.91
N ILE A 113 19.35 -10.87 -29.24
CA ILE A 113 20.43 -11.44 -28.44
C ILE A 113 20.48 -10.80 -27.03
N LEU A 114 20.23 -9.47 -26.92
CA LEU A 114 20.22 -8.73 -25.68
C LEU A 114 18.89 -8.85 -24.90
N GLY A 115 17.92 -9.61 -25.43
CA GLY A 115 16.63 -9.84 -24.79
C GLY A 115 15.65 -8.68 -24.89
N PHE A 116 15.76 -7.86 -25.94
CA PHE A 116 14.76 -6.87 -26.33
C PHE A 116 13.81 -7.44 -27.37
N THR A 117 12.57 -6.93 -27.43
CA THR A 117 11.55 -7.41 -28.40
C THR A 117 11.69 -6.76 -29.77
N LYS A 118 12.14 -5.51 -29.82
CA LYS A 118 12.35 -4.73 -31.06
C LYS A 118 13.41 -3.65 -30.88
N CYS A 119 13.70 -2.94 -31.94
CA CYS A 119 14.60 -1.78 -31.95
C CYS A 119 13.79 -0.50 -31.84
N THR A 120 14.39 0.54 -31.26
CA THR A 120 13.88 1.92 -31.34
C THR A 120 13.88 2.44 -32.78
N SER A 121 12.95 3.35 -33.11
CA SER A 121 12.65 3.74 -34.51
C SER A 121 13.42 4.97 -34.97
N ASN A 122 13.70 5.94 -34.09
CA ASN A 122 14.36 7.20 -34.44
C ASN A 122 15.65 7.34 -33.65
N SER A 123 16.76 7.58 -34.32
CA SER A 123 18.09 7.61 -33.72
C SER A 123 18.34 8.82 -32.80
N ILE A 124 17.74 9.97 -33.08
CA ILE A 124 17.87 11.19 -32.28
C ILE A 124 17.08 11.04 -30.99
N ASP A 125 15.83 10.62 -31.09
CA ASP A 125 14.97 10.33 -29.96
C ASP A 125 15.60 9.26 -29.06
N THR A 126 16.10 8.18 -29.64
CA THR A 126 16.71 7.06 -28.92
C THR A 126 17.83 7.47 -27.97
N VAL A 127 18.72 8.38 -28.38
CA VAL A 127 19.85 8.81 -27.53
C VAL A 127 19.45 9.89 -26.53
N SER A 128 18.29 10.51 -26.72
CA SER A 128 17.71 11.56 -25.90
C SER A 128 16.75 11.02 -24.83
N ASP A 129 16.02 9.92 -25.15
CA ASP A 129 14.95 9.37 -24.32
C ASP A 129 15.40 8.98 -22.90
N ARG A 130 14.65 9.47 -21.91
CA ARG A 130 14.72 9.06 -20.50
C ARG A 130 13.32 8.88 -19.89
N ASP A 131 12.27 8.79 -20.71
CA ASP A 131 10.91 8.59 -20.22
C ASP A 131 10.81 7.30 -19.41
N PHE A 132 11.51 6.25 -19.83
CA PHE A 132 11.59 4.99 -19.08
C PHE A 132 12.22 5.14 -17.69
N VAL A 133 13.11 6.13 -17.50
CA VAL A 133 13.67 6.49 -16.18
C VAL A 133 12.61 7.16 -15.33
N ILE A 134 11.89 8.13 -15.89
CA ILE A 134 10.78 8.82 -15.20
C ILE A 134 9.70 7.83 -14.78
N ASP A 135 9.31 6.91 -15.65
CA ASP A 135 8.33 5.86 -15.36
C ASP A 135 8.76 5.00 -14.17
N PHE A 136 10.02 4.59 -14.13
CA PHE A 136 10.58 3.84 -13.00
C PHE A 136 10.55 4.65 -11.70
N LEU A 137 10.95 5.92 -11.75
CA LEU A 137 10.96 6.82 -10.59
C LEU A 137 9.54 7.13 -10.12
N TYR A 138 8.57 7.27 -11.04
CA TYR A 138 7.16 7.41 -10.73
C TYR A 138 6.62 6.15 -10.03
N CYS A 139 6.86 4.96 -10.58
CA CYS A 139 6.45 3.70 -9.95
C CYS A 139 7.04 3.57 -8.55
N SER A 140 8.33 3.92 -8.39
CA SER A 140 9.04 3.91 -7.11
C SER A 140 8.43 4.91 -6.12
N SER A 141 8.05 6.10 -6.58
CA SER A 141 7.42 7.13 -5.76
C SER A 141 6.05 6.70 -5.24
N VAL A 142 5.21 6.11 -6.09
CA VAL A 142 3.89 5.60 -5.66
C VAL A 142 4.03 4.44 -4.68
N CYS A 143 4.95 3.51 -4.93
CA CYS A 143 5.21 2.39 -4.02
C CYS A 143 5.73 2.88 -2.66
N SER A 144 6.67 3.82 -2.64
CA SER A 144 7.20 4.38 -1.39
C SER A 144 6.13 5.18 -0.61
N MET A 145 5.19 5.83 -1.30
CA MET A 145 4.04 6.47 -0.66
C MET A 145 3.18 5.45 0.09
N HIS A 146 2.89 4.29 -0.50
CA HIS A 146 2.15 3.22 0.17
C HIS A 146 2.94 2.67 1.37
N ILE A 147 4.27 2.51 1.26
CA ILE A 147 5.14 2.13 2.38
C ILE A 147 5.07 3.17 3.51
N SER A 148 5.12 4.46 3.17
CA SER A 148 5.02 5.56 4.16
C SER A 148 3.68 5.54 4.90
N ARG A 149 2.58 5.25 4.20
CA ARG A 149 1.24 5.18 4.83
C ARG A 149 1.15 4.06 5.86
N ILE A 150 1.57 2.84 5.51
CA ILE A 150 1.56 1.74 6.48
C ILE A 150 2.53 2.00 7.63
N ALA A 151 3.70 2.58 7.36
CA ALA A 151 4.66 2.93 8.39
C ALA A 151 4.06 3.89 9.42
N GLU A 152 3.39 4.96 8.96
CA GLU A 152 2.72 5.94 9.84
C GLU A 152 1.60 5.30 10.65
N GLU A 153 0.75 4.47 10.04
CA GLU A 153 -0.31 3.79 10.77
C GLU A 153 0.23 2.84 11.85
N LEU A 154 1.31 2.10 11.55
CA LEU A 154 1.94 1.23 12.54
C LEU A 154 2.63 2.02 13.67
N ILE A 155 3.19 3.21 13.39
CA ILE A 155 3.70 4.13 14.43
C ILE A 155 2.55 4.57 15.35
N ILE A 156 1.43 5.03 14.78
CA ILE A 156 0.24 5.41 15.55
C ILE A 156 -0.27 4.24 16.39
N TRP A 157 -0.36 3.05 15.78
CA TRP A 157 -0.86 1.85 16.48
C TRP A 157 0.06 1.36 17.59
N ASN A 158 1.37 1.59 17.47
CA ASN A 158 2.35 1.24 18.49
C ASN A 158 2.43 2.28 19.63
N SER A 159 1.95 3.51 19.40
CA SER A 159 2.03 4.61 20.36
C SER A 159 1.27 4.32 21.67
N ASP A 160 1.66 4.99 22.74
CA ASP A 160 1.07 4.82 24.07
C ASP A 160 -0.43 5.10 24.14
N GLY A 161 -0.94 5.99 23.30
CA GLY A 161 -2.37 6.31 23.21
C GLY A 161 -3.21 5.18 22.59
N PHE A 162 -2.68 4.50 21.57
CA PHE A 162 -3.40 3.44 20.84
C PHE A 162 -3.09 2.05 21.38
N LYS A 163 -1.84 1.64 21.44
CA LYS A 163 -1.38 0.30 21.89
C LYS A 163 -2.08 -0.87 21.19
N LEU A 164 -2.33 -0.72 19.88
CA LEU A 164 -3.00 -1.75 19.09
C LEU A 164 -2.06 -2.88 18.63
N ILE A 165 -0.77 -2.57 18.52
CA ILE A 165 0.27 -3.54 18.17
C ILE A 165 1.45 -3.42 19.13
N ASN A 166 2.21 -4.52 19.22
CA ASN A 166 3.54 -4.54 19.83
C ASN A 166 4.57 -4.83 18.75
N LEU A 167 5.70 -4.13 18.83
CA LEU A 167 6.90 -4.39 18.03
C LEU A 167 7.85 -5.25 18.85
N SER A 168 8.48 -6.25 18.24
CA SER A 168 9.48 -7.08 18.91
C SER A 168 10.80 -6.31 19.10
N ASP A 169 11.60 -6.73 20.06
CA ASP A 169 12.82 -6.02 20.48
C ASP A 169 13.88 -5.90 19.38
N ASN A 170 13.86 -6.80 18.39
CA ASN A 170 14.78 -6.78 17.24
C ASN A 170 14.46 -5.74 16.16
N ILE A 171 13.32 -5.05 16.26
CA ILE A 171 12.87 -4.03 15.28
C ILE A 171 12.61 -2.65 15.91
N VAL A 172 12.98 -2.49 17.18
CA VAL A 172 12.92 -1.22 17.90
C VAL A 172 14.30 -0.82 18.39
N THR A 173 14.52 0.46 18.65
CA THR A 173 15.74 0.95 19.27
C THR A 173 15.47 1.49 20.67
N GLY A 174 16.39 1.23 21.58
CA GLY A 174 16.35 1.77 22.94
C GLY A 174 16.73 3.25 22.98
N SER A 175 16.44 3.90 24.10
CA SER A 175 16.94 5.23 24.42
C SER A 175 18.21 5.11 25.27
N SER A 176 19.21 5.97 25.02
CA SER A 176 20.43 6.03 25.81
C SER A 176 20.19 6.59 27.24
N ILE A 177 19.06 7.28 27.47
CA ILE A 177 18.73 7.94 28.74
C ILE A 177 17.54 7.29 29.44
N MET A 178 16.57 6.78 28.64
CA MET A 178 15.31 6.21 29.14
C MET A 178 15.27 4.70 28.88
N PRO A 179 15.65 3.85 29.84
CA PRO A 179 15.82 2.40 29.61
C PRO A 179 14.52 1.68 29.25
N GLN A 180 13.36 2.24 29.57
CA GLN A 180 12.03 1.70 29.26
C GLN A 180 11.54 2.07 27.85
N LYS A 181 12.17 3.05 27.18
CA LYS A 181 11.71 3.59 25.90
C LYS A 181 12.14 2.73 24.73
N LYS A 182 11.17 2.29 23.92
CA LYS A 182 11.36 1.52 22.69
C LYS A 182 10.83 2.34 21.52
N ASN A 183 11.72 2.79 20.65
CA ASN A 183 11.38 3.66 19.54
C ASN A 183 11.11 2.83 18.25
N PRO A 184 10.10 3.17 17.45
CA PRO A 184 9.81 2.49 16.18
C PRO A 184 10.69 3.02 15.02
N ASP A 185 12.00 3.15 15.22
CA ASP A 185 12.92 3.85 14.32
C ASP A 185 12.89 3.30 12.89
N LEU A 186 12.71 1.98 12.71
CA LEU A 186 12.62 1.40 11.38
C LEU A 186 11.36 1.88 10.62
N LEU A 187 10.24 2.10 11.32
CA LEU A 187 9.04 2.67 10.72
C LEU A 187 9.24 4.14 10.33
N GLU A 188 9.90 4.90 11.21
CA GLU A 188 10.25 6.31 10.93
C GLU A 188 11.23 6.41 9.76
N TYR A 189 12.22 5.51 9.69
CA TYR A 189 13.12 5.40 8.55
C TYR A 189 12.35 5.19 7.23
N LEU A 190 11.40 4.25 7.19
CA LEU A 190 10.58 4.00 6.00
C LEU A 190 9.81 5.25 5.57
N ARG A 191 9.19 5.95 6.52
CA ARG A 191 8.46 7.20 6.27
C ARG A 191 9.38 8.29 5.72
N GLY A 192 10.57 8.47 6.32
CA GLY A 192 11.54 9.48 5.91
C GLY A 192 12.13 9.26 4.51
N LYS A 193 12.39 7.99 4.13
CA LYS A 193 12.97 7.64 2.81
C LYS A 193 12.08 7.97 1.63
N THR A 194 10.77 8.07 1.84
CA THR A 194 9.82 8.47 0.79
C THR A 194 10.13 9.85 0.21
N GLY A 195 10.50 10.81 1.05
CA GLY A 195 10.90 12.15 0.58
C GLY A 195 12.12 12.13 -0.34
N LEU A 196 13.10 11.26 -0.07
CA LEU A 196 14.27 11.11 -0.92
C LEU A 196 13.90 10.58 -2.32
N ILE A 197 13.00 9.60 -2.39
CA ILE A 197 12.53 9.03 -3.67
C ILE A 197 11.74 10.07 -4.47
N TYR A 198 10.92 10.89 -3.82
CA TYR A 198 10.20 11.99 -4.47
C TYR A 198 11.16 13.04 -5.02
N GLY A 199 12.19 13.40 -4.23
CA GLY A 199 13.23 14.32 -4.67
C GLY A 199 13.95 13.84 -5.94
N ASN A 200 14.22 12.54 -6.03
CA ASN A 200 14.84 11.92 -7.20
C ASN A 200 13.97 12.01 -8.46
N LEU A 201 12.65 11.78 -8.34
CA LEU A 201 11.71 11.98 -9.46
C LEU A 201 11.68 13.43 -9.92
N LEU A 202 11.59 14.36 -8.99
CA LEU A 202 11.58 15.79 -9.30
C LEU A 202 12.90 16.24 -9.94
N SER A 203 14.03 15.74 -9.45
CA SER A 203 15.36 16.02 -10.02
C SER A 203 15.43 15.57 -11.47
N MET A 204 14.97 14.36 -11.79
CA MET A 204 14.98 13.84 -13.18
C MET A 204 14.10 14.67 -14.10
N LEU A 205 12.88 15.03 -13.67
CA LEU A 205 12.00 15.92 -14.42
C LEU A 205 12.64 17.29 -14.68
N THR A 206 13.39 17.81 -13.69
CA THR A 206 14.09 19.10 -13.80
C THR A 206 15.25 19.02 -14.77
N ILE A 207 16.03 17.93 -14.77
CA ILE A 207 17.13 17.70 -15.71
C ILE A 207 16.61 17.68 -17.14
N LEU A 208 15.53 17.02 -17.42
CA LEU A 208 14.97 16.89 -18.78
C LEU A 208 14.22 18.13 -19.25
N LYS A 209 13.77 19.00 -18.33
CA LYS A 209 13.03 20.21 -18.69
C LYS A 209 13.83 21.10 -19.60
N ALA A 210 13.31 21.36 -20.81
CA ALA A 210 13.92 22.22 -21.83
C ALA A 210 15.31 21.74 -22.35
N LEU A 211 15.70 20.49 -22.05
CA LEU A 211 16.93 19.93 -22.60
C LEU A 211 16.72 19.66 -24.09
N PRO A 212 17.60 20.15 -24.99
CA PRO A 212 17.48 19.88 -26.42
C PRO A 212 17.65 18.39 -26.74
N LEU A 213 17.20 17.97 -27.92
CA LEU A 213 17.31 16.59 -28.37
C LEU A 213 18.75 16.10 -28.47
N SER A 214 18.93 14.79 -28.56
CA SER A 214 20.21 14.11 -28.61
C SER A 214 20.88 13.99 -27.25
N TYR A 215 22.19 14.17 -27.12
CA TYR A 215 22.92 13.95 -25.89
C TYR A 215 23.53 15.24 -25.32
N PHE A 216 23.30 15.47 -24.04
CA PHE A 216 23.94 16.54 -23.24
C PHE A 216 24.52 15.95 -21.95
N LYS A 217 25.50 16.70 -21.37
CA LYS A 217 26.18 16.27 -20.15
C LYS A 217 25.24 16.03 -18.97
N ASP A 218 24.16 16.81 -18.90
CA ASP A 218 23.07 16.70 -17.92
C ASP A 218 22.53 15.27 -17.77
N LEU A 219 22.47 14.50 -18.87
CA LEU A 219 22.02 13.11 -18.88
C LEU A 219 22.99 12.14 -18.17
N GLN A 220 24.12 12.58 -17.67
CA GLN A 220 25.00 11.72 -16.84
C GLN A 220 24.45 11.49 -15.43
N ASP A 221 23.65 12.44 -14.92
CA ASP A 221 23.13 12.39 -13.55
C ASP A 221 21.94 11.43 -13.41
N ASP A 222 21.35 10.96 -14.53
CA ASP A 222 20.24 10.00 -14.54
C ASP A 222 20.56 8.71 -13.76
N LYS A 223 21.80 8.23 -13.85
CA LYS A 223 22.24 6.96 -13.28
C LYS A 223 22.30 7.00 -11.76
N GLU A 224 22.89 8.05 -11.18
CA GLU A 224 22.96 8.22 -9.73
C GLU A 224 21.55 8.25 -9.12
N ILE A 225 20.65 9.02 -9.73
CA ILE A 225 19.25 9.16 -9.32
C ILE A 225 18.55 7.79 -9.33
N VAL A 226 18.68 7.03 -10.43
CA VAL A 226 18.01 5.73 -10.59
C VAL A 226 18.59 4.67 -9.65
N PHE A 227 19.91 4.56 -9.56
CA PHE A 227 20.57 3.58 -8.71
C PHE A 227 20.23 3.80 -7.24
N LYS A 228 20.31 5.04 -6.77
CA LYS A 228 19.95 5.42 -5.40
C LYS A 228 18.48 5.13 -5.08
N THR A 229 17.58 5.43 -6.03
CA THR A 229 16.16 5.13 -5.88
C THR A 229 15.92 3.63 -5.80
N ASN A 230 16.51 2.85 -6.71
CA ASN A 230 16.38 1.39 -6.71
C ASN A 230 16.83 0.77 -5.38
N ASP A 231 18.01 1.17 -4.89
CA ASP A 231 18.57 0.61 -3.66
C ASP A 231 17.75 1.02 -2.43
N THR A 232 17.32 2.28 -2.38
CA THR A 232 16.46 2.80 -1.31
C THR A 232 15.13 2.05 -1.29
N LEU A 233 14.45 1.92 -2.42
CA LEU A 233 13.15 1.25 -2.50
C LEU A 233 13.25 -0.24 -2.14
N ASN A 234 14.24 -0.96 -2.70
CA ASN A 234 14.45 -2.38 -2.37
C ASN A 234 14.68 -2.59 -0.88
N ASN A 235 15.46 -1.71 -0.25
CA ASN A 235 15.72 -1.77 1.20
C ASN A 235 14.44 -1.48 1.98
N CYS A 236 13.66 -0.47 1.60
CA CYS A 236 12.39 -0.14 2.25
C CYS A 236 11.39 -1.31 2.18
N ILE A 237 11.24 -1.98 1.02
CA ILE A 237 10.36 -3.15 0.86
C ILE A 237 10.80 -4.29 1.78
N LYS A 238 12.12 -4.57 1.86
CA LYS A 238 12.65 -5.63 2.73
C LYS A 238 12.46 -5.31 4.21
N ILE A 239 12.74 -4.08 4.63
CA ILE A 239 12.56 -3.63 6.00
C ILE A 239 11.08 -3.72 6.40
N LEU A 240 10.15 -3.25 5.56
CA LEU A 240 8.73 -3.37 5.84
C LEU A 240 8.31 -4.84 5.97
N ASN A 241 8.80 -5.71 5.07
CA ASN A 241 8.52 -7.14 5.14
C ASN A 241 9.02 -7.76 6.46
N GLU A 242 10.18 -7.35 6.94
CA GLU A 242 10.73 -7.83 8.20
C GLU A 242 9.96 -7.28 9.41
N ILE A 243 9.58 -6.00 9.41
CA ILE A 243 8.72 -5.42 10.44
C ILE A 243 7.41 -6.20 10.56
N LEU A 244 6.75 -6.48 9.44
CA LEU A 244 5.46 -7.19 9.42
C LEU A 244 5.54 -8.61 9.99
N LYS A 245 6.68 -9.29 9.86
CA LYS A 245 6.89 -10.61 10.49
C LYS A 245 7.07 -10.53 12.00
N ASN A 246 7.44 -9.36 12.50
CA ASN A 246 7.84 -9.11 13.89
C ASN A 246 6.85 -8.20 14.65
N ILE A 247 5.65 -7.98 14.10
CA ILE A 247 4.56 -7.32 14.82
C ILE A 247 3.61 -8.34 15.43
N SER A 248 3.04 -8.00 16.58
CA SER A 248 1.97 -8.78 17.21
C SER A 248 0.76 -7.89 17.55
N PRO A 249 -0.46 -8.25 17.09
CA PRO A 249 -1.67 -7.53 17.41
C PRO A 249 -2.03 -7.63 18.90
N ASN A 250 -2.33 -6.52 19.53
CA ASN A 250 -2.93 -6.49 20.87
C ASN A 250 -4.46 -6.67 20.76
N LYS A 251 -4.89 -7.91 20.58
CA LYS A 251 -6.31 -8.26 20.33
C LYS A 251 -7.24 -7.77 21.41
N LYS A 252 -6.80 -7.79 22.70
CA LYS A 252 -7.58 -7.30 23.83
C LYS A 252 -7.84 -5.79 23.71
N ARG A 253 -6.80 -5.02 23.40
CA ARG A 253 -6.91 -3.56 23.24
C ARG A 253 -7.75 -3.21 22.01
N MET A 254 -7.55 -3.90 20.89
CA MET A 254 -8.35 -3.75 19.67
C MET A 254 -9.85 -3.94 19.98
N LEU A 255 -10.21 -5.03 20.66
CA LEU A 255 -11.59 -5.31 21.03
C LEU A 255 -12.16 -4.26 22.00
N THR A 256 -11.37 -3.83 22.98
CA THR A 256 -11.76 -2.78 23.92
C THR A 256 -12.08 -1.47 23.20
N LEU A 257 -11.22 -1.05 22.28
CA LEU A 257 -11.44 0.17 21.48
C LEU A 257 -12.61 0.01 20.51
N ALA A 258 -12.78 -1.15 19.88
CA ALA A 258 -13.95 -1.41 19.03
C ALA A 258 -15.28 -1.33 19.78
N ASN A 259 -15.28 -1.67 21.07
CA ASN A 259 -16.44 -1.53 21.96
C ASN A 259 -16.65 -0.10 22.50
N SER A 260 -15.76 0.83 22.20
CA SER A 260 -15.88 2.23 22.64
C SER A 260 -16.37 3.11 21.49
N GLY A 261 -17.02 4.24 21.81
CA GLY A 261 -17.41 5.22 20.82
C GLY A 261 -18.63 4.83 19.96
N TYR A 262 -19.48 3.95 20.47
CA TYR A 262 -20.76 3.58 19.82
C TYR A 262 -20.62 3.06 18.37
N THR A 263 -19.59 2.29 18.11
CA THR A 263 -19.19 1.86 16.75
C THR A 263 -20.24 1.05 15.99
N THR A 264 -21.22 0.46 16.70
CA THR A 264 -22.35 -0.29 16.12
C THR A 264 -23.62 0.58 15.92
N ALA A 265 -23.56 1.89 16.15
CA ALA A 265 -24.72 2.76 15.99
C ALA A 265 -25.29 2.73 14.55
N THR A 266 -24.41 2.72 13.53
CA THR A 266 -24.86 2.59 12.14
C THR A 266 -25.60 1.27 11.88
N ASP A 267 -25.18 0.18 12.52
CA ASP A 267 -25.85 -1.12 12.40
C ASP A 267 -27.25 -1.08 12.99
N LEU A 268 -27.45 -0.31 14.08
CA LEU A 268 -28.76 -0.08 14.66
C LEU A 268 -29.66 0.69 13.69
N ALA A 269 -29.17 1.76 13.06
CA ALA A 269 -29.94 2.50 12.07
C ALA A 269 -30.35 1.61 10.89
N ASP A 270 -29.42 0.80 10.36
CA ASP A 270 -29.69 -0.17 9.29
C ASP A 270 -30.70 -1.23 9.72
N TYR A 271 -30.63 -1.70 10.97
CA TYR A 271 -31.58 -2.65 11.53
C TYR A 271 -33.01 -2.07 11.59
N LEU A 272 -33.14 -0.81 12.04
CA LEU A 272 -34.40 -0.10 12.10
C LEU A 272 -35.04 0.08 10.70
N VAL A 273 -34.25 0.42 9.70
CA VAL A 273 -34.72 0.51 8.31
C VAL A 273 -35.24 -0.83 7.82
N ARG A 274 -34.46 -1.92 8.01
CA ARG A 274 -34.81 -3.24 7.48
C ARG A 274 -35.98 -3.90 8.16
N ASN A 275 -36.13 -3.74 9.48
CA ASN A 275 -37.10 -4.51 10.25
C ASN A 275 -38.36 -3.72 10.62
N TYR A 276 -38.31 -2.39 10.57
CA TYR A 276 -39.42 -1.54 10.95
C TYR A 276 -39.87 -0.58 9.83
N SER A 277 -39.31 -0.75 8.63
CA SER A 277 -39.67 0.05 7.43
C SER A 277 -39.54 1.56 7.66
N LEU A 278 -38.67 1.99 8.55
CA LEU A 278 -38.40 3.39 8.79
C LEU A 278 -37.60 3.99 7.62
N SER A 279 -37.86 5.24 7.27
CA SER A 279 -36.92 5.96 6.41
C SER A 279 -35.55 6.05 7.10
N PHE A 280 -34.46 6.06 6.33
CA PHE A 280 -33.11 6.17 6.91
C PHE A 280 -32.97 7.38 7.84
N ARG A 281 -33.57 8.51 7.50
CA ARG A 281 -33.55 9.73 8.33
C ARG A 281 -34.21 9.49 9.69
N ASN A 282 -35.35 8.82 9.72
CA ASN A 282 -36.04 8.50 10.97
C ASN A 282 -35.28 7.48 11.79
N ALA A 283 -34.71 6.44 11.13
CA ALA A 283 -33.87 5.46 11.79
C ALA A 283 -32.60 6.10 12.41
N TYR A 284 -31.96 7.05 11.67
CA TYR A 284 -30.83 7.83 12.16
C TYR A 284 -31.20 8.63 13.41
N ASN A 285 -32.34 9.38 13.38
CA ASN A 285 -32.77 10.18 14.52
C ASN A 285 -33.02 9.30 15.74
N LYS A 286 -33.72 8.17 15.58
CA LYS A 286 -33.94 7.21 16.67
C LYS A 286 -32.63 6.64 17.23
N THR A 287 -31.69 6.32 16.33
CA THR A 287 -30.35 5.86 16.74
C THR A 287 -29.60 6.94 17.53
N ALA A 288 -29.64 8.18 17.09
CA ALA A 288 -29.05 9.31 17.80
C ALA A 288 -29.65 9.50 19.20
N GLU A 289 -30.98 9.36 19.34
CA GLU A 289 -31.66 9.39 20.65
C GLU A 289 -31.16 8.27 21.57
N ILE A 290 -30.98 7.04 21.04
CA ILE A 290 -30.44 5.89 21.80
C ILE A 290 -28.99 6.12 22.20
N VAL A 291 -28.14 6.64 21.31
CA VAL A 291 -26.75 6.99 21.62
C VAL A 291 -26.69 8.07 22.72
N ASN A 292 -27.45 9.15 22.58
CA ASN A 292 -27.53 10.21 23.59
C ASN A 292 -28.01 9.66 24.95
N TYR A 293 -28.97 8.73 24.95
CA TYR A 293 -29.41 8.07 26.17
C TYR A 293 -28.29 7.25 26.82
N ALA A 294 -27.55 6.46 26.00
CA ALA A 294 -26.42 5.68 26.45
C ALA A 294 -25.30 6.56 27.05
N GLU A 295 -24.99 7.69 26.39
CA GLU A 295 -24.02 8.68 26.87
C GLU A 295 -24.41 9.26 28.24
N LYS A 296 -25.66 9.72 28.40
CA LYS A 296 -26.17 10.22 29.67
C LYS A 296 -26.09 9.18 30.81
N LYS A 297 -26.27 7.90 30.46
CA LYS A 297 -26.16 6.78 31.40
C LYS A 297 -24.74 6.26 31.58
N LYS A 298 -23.75 6.79 30.83
CA LYS A 298 -22.36 6.30 30.80
C LYS A 298 -22.27 4.81 30.49
N LYS A 299 -23.16 4.30 29.63
CA LYS A 299 -23.25 2.92 29.16
C LYS A 299 -22.78 2.81 27.71
N LYS A 300 -22.26 1.65 27.34
CA LYS A 300 -22.08 1.26 25.93
C LYS A 300 -23.40 0.79 25.34
N LEU A 301 -23.51 0.73 23.99
CA LEU A 301 -24.75 0.24 23.38
C LEU A 301 -25.08 -1.21 23.75
N ASN A 302 -24.08 -2.07 23.86
CA ASN A 302 -24.26 -3.48 24.26
C ASN A 302 -24.53 -3.70 25.76
N GLU A 303 -24.49 -2.64 26.56
CA GLU A 303 -24.85 -2.65 27.98
C GLU A 303 -26.30 -2.15 28.23
N LEU A 304 -26.97 -1.67 27.17
CA LEU A 304 -28.36 -1.26 27.25
C LEU A 304 -29.28 -2.49 27.29
N THR A 305 -30.25 -2.46 28.18
CA THR A 305 -31.30 -3.47 28.25
C THR A 305 -32.41 -3.21 27.23
N LEU A 306 -33.16 -4.24 26.85
CA LEU A 306 -34.32 -4.07 25.96
C LEU A 306 -35.35 -3.08 26.54
N ALA A 307 -35.54 -3.07 27.87
CA ALA A 307 -36.46 -2.14 28.54
C ALA A 307 -35.99 -0.68 28.38
N GLU A 308 -34.68 -0.42 28.42
CA GLU A 308 -34.12 0.92 28.18
C GLU A 308 -34.30 1.35 26.73
N LEU A 309 -34.06 0.44 25.78
CA LEU A 309 -34.25 0.69 24.33
C LEU A 309 -35.72 0.97 23.98
N LYS A 310 -36.66 0.23 24.57
CA LYS A 310 -38.09 0.43 24.37
C LYS A 310 -38.64 1.76 24.87
N LYS A 311 -37.94 2.48 25.75
CA LYS A 311 -38.33 3.84 26.13
C LYS A 311 -38.25 4.83 24.96
N ILE A 312 -37.38 4.52 23.97
CA ILE A 312 -37.16 5.37 22.79
C ILE A 312 -37.91 4.84 21.56
N GLU A 313 -37.88 3.50 21.39
CA GLU A 313 -38.59 2.83 20.31
C GLU A 313 -39.33 1.60 20.87
N PRO A 314 -40.63 1.76 21.23
CA PRO A 314 -41.42 0.72 21.91
C PRO A 314 -41.56 -0.60 21.13
N LYS A 315 -41.41 -0.56 19.81
CA LYS A 315 -41.59 -1.73 18.93
C LYS A 315 -40.38 -2.67 18.95
N LEU A 316 -39.24 -2.31 19.55
CA LEU A 316 -38.04 -3.11 19.57
C LEU A 316 -38.25 -4.47 20.23
N THR A 317 -37.65 -5.50 19.64
CA THR A 317 -37.65 -6.88 20.16
C THR A 317 -36.24 -7.29 20.60
N ASN A 318 -36.10 -8.45 21.26
CA ASN A 318 -34.80 -8.96 21.73
C ASN A 318 -33.73 -9.08 20.65
N ASP A 319 -34.12 -9.22 19.38
CA ASP A 319 -33.18 -9.35 18.27
C ASP A 319 -32.29 -8.10 18.08
N VAL A 320 -32.74 -6.92 18.52
CA VAL A 320 -31.92 -5.70 18.46
C VAL A 320 -30.63 -5.82 19.29
N LEU A 321 -30.62 -6.62 20.35
CA LEU A 321 -29.42 -6.80 21.19
C LEU A 321 -28.28 -7.48 20.42
N LYS A 322 -28.61 -8.33 19.43
CA LYS A 322 -27.63 -8.99 18.54
C LYS A 322 -26.92 -8.01 17.62
N VAL A 323 -27.52 -6.83 17.36
CA VAL A 323 -26.94 -5.78 16.52
C VAL A 323 -25.70 -5.15 17.16
N PHE A 324 -25.67 -5.12 18.50
CA PHE A 324 -24.58 -4.52 19.26
C PHE A 324 -23.38 -5.46 19.44
N ASP A 325 -23.52 -6.73 19.03
CA ASP A 325 -22.39 -7.66 19.01
C ASP A 325 -21.44 -7.32 17.86
N LEU A 326 -20.17 -7.08 18.21
CA LEU A 326 -19.15 -6.65 17.23
C LEU A 326 -18.90 -7.70 16.13
N LYS A 327 -18.98 -9.01 16.47
CA LYS A 327 -18.77 -10.09 15.50
C LYS A 327 -19.93 -10.13 14.50
N ASN A 328 -21.14 -9.93 14.98
CA ASN A 328 -22.33 -9.82 14.13
C ASN A 328 -22.27 -8.59 13.24
N SER A 329 -21.83 -7.43 13.79
CA SER A 329 -21.64 -6.19 13.03
C SER A 329 -20.66 -6.42 11.86
N VAL A 330 -19.48 -6.96 12.11
CA VAL A 330 -18.48 -7.25 11.07
C VAL A 330 -19.04 -8.23 10.03
N ASN A 331 -19.68 -9.33 10.45
CA ASN A 331 -20.22 -10.35 9.55
C ASN A 331 -21.47 -9.92 8.77
N SER A 332 -22.13 -8.85 9.18
CA SER A 332 -23.28 -8.28 8.46
C SER A 332 -22.86 -7.57 7.16
N LYS A 333 -21.61 -7.13 7.03
CA LYS A 333 -21.07 -6.38 5.90
C LYS A 333 -20.70 -7.30 4.73
N LYS A 334 -21.71 -7.95 4.12
CA LYS A 334 -21.55 -9.00 3.09
C LYS A 334 -21.43 -8.45 1.66
N SER A 335 -21.60 -7.14 1.44
CA SER A 335 -21.37 -6.53 0.12
C SER A 335 -19.99 -6.91 -0.42
N PHE A 336 -19.84 -6.97 -1.75
CA PHE A 336 -18.56 -7.27 -2.36
C PHE A 336 -17.47 -6.31 -1.86
N GLY A 337 -16.35 -6.85 -1.37
CA GLY A 337 -15.28 -6.06 -0.76
C GLY A 337 -15.54 -5.63 0.70
N GLY A 338 -16.69 -5.96 1.30
CA GLY A 338 -16.99 -5.66 2.70
C GLY A 338 -16.20 -6.53 3.68
N THR A 339 -16.20 -6.13 4.97
CA THR A 339 -15.36 -6.73 6.03
C THR A 339 -15.85 -8.08 6.59
N ALA A 340 -16.97 -8.66 6.08
CA ALA A 340 -17.42 -9.97 6.51
C ALA A 340 -16.34 -11.03 6.33
N PHE A 341 -16.19 -11.94 7.29
CA PHE A 341 -15.09 -12.91 7.33
C PHE A 341 -15.02 -13.78 6.06
N ASP A 342 -16.15 -14.12 5.46
CA ASP A 342 -16.17 -14.89 4.21
C ASP A 342 -15.68 -14.08 3.00
N ASN A 343 -15.93 -12.78 2.97
CA ASN A 343 -15.36 -11.89 1.96
C ASN A 343 -13.84 -11.87 2.05
N ILE A 344 -13.29 -11.79 3.28
CA ILE A 344 -11.84 -11.79 3.51
C ILE A 344 -11.23 -13.11 3.03
N LYS A 345 -11.84 -14.25 3.37
CA LYS A 345 -11.41 -15.57 2.89
C LYS A 345 -11.41 -15.65 1.35
N LYS A 346 -12.43 -15.09 0.70
CA LYS A 346 -12.51 -15.04 -0.78
C LYS A 346 -11.41 -14.16 -1.37
N MET A 347 -11.14 -12.98 -0.80
CA MET A 347 -10.06 -12.09 -1.23
C MET A 347 -8.69 -12.78 -1.10
N ILE A 348 -8.41 -13.42 0.04
CA ILE A 348 -7.15 -14.15 0.27
C ILE A 348 -6.97 -15.26 -0.78
N ARG A 349 -8.02 -16.08 -1.02
CA ARG A 349 -7.97 -17.16 -2.03
C ARG A 349 -7.71 -16.63 -3.44
N LYS A 350 -8.32 -15.50 -3.81
CA LYS A 350 -8.11 -14.86 -5.11
C LYS A 350 -6.65 -14.48 -5.31
N HIS A 351 -6.03 -13.81 -4.32
CA HIS A 351 -4.63 -13.38 -4.42
C HIS A 351 -3.63 -14.54 -4.36
N LYS A 352 -3.93 -15.62 -3.62
CA LYS A 352 -3.08 -16.84 -3.63
C LYS A 352 -3.06 -17.47 -5.02
N LYS A 353 -4.22 -17.61 -5.70
CA LYS A 353 -4.31 -18.19 -7.05
C LYS A 353 -3.65 -17.35 -8.16
N SER A 354 -3.52 -16.04 -7.97
CA SER A 354 -2.87 -15.17 -8.96
C SER A 354 -1.36 -15.07 -8.77
N ASN A 355 -0.81 -15.67 -7.73
CA ASN A 355 0.63 -15.73 -7.45
C ASN A 355 1.25 -17.11 -7.72
N ASP A 356 0.40 -18.13 -7.92
CA ASP A 356 0.76 -19.46 -8.46
C ASP A 356 0.71 -19.41 -10.00
#